data_a93f7cf8af0b0e246e3381bed92983de
#
_entry.id   a93f7cf8af0b0e246e3381bed92983de
#
_cell.length_a   1.000
_cell.length_b   1.000
_cell.length_c   1.000
_cell.angle_alpha   90.00
_cell.angle_beta   90.00
_cell.angle_gamma   90.00
#
_symmetry.space_group_name_H-M   'P 1'
#
loop_
_entity.id
_entity.type
_entity.pdbx_description
1 polymer ?
#
loop_
_entity_poly.entity_id
_entity_poly.type
_entity_poly.pdbx_seq_one_letter_code
_entity_poly.pdbx_strand_id
1 'polypeptide(L)' 'MTLIDRINAFLDRHAMEATRFGTLALNDSHLVFDIRNGRKLRRATVRRIEEFMNRLDANP' A
#
# COMPACT_ATOMS: atom_id res chain seq x y z
N MET A 1 8.77 -8.71 9.05
CA MET A 1 7.58 -8.39 8.24
C MET A 1 7.95 -7.39 7.16
N THR A 2 7.70 -7.72 5.92
CA THR A 2 8.05 -6.86 4.80
C THR A 2 6.95 -5.84 4.54
N LEU A 3 7.25 -4.84 3.70
CA LEU A 3 6.25 -3.85 3.31
C LEU A 3 5.05 -4.51 2.64
N ILE A 4 5.28 -5.48 1.75
CA ILE A 4 4.17 -6.15 1.07
C ILE A 4 3.29 -6.94 2.06
N ASP A 5 3.89 -7.53 3.09
CA ASP A 5 3.12 -8.21 4.14
C ASP A 5 2.22 -7.22 4.87
N ARG A 6 2.75 -6.04 5.17
CA ARG A 6 1.98 -4.98 5.84
C ARG A 6 0.85 -4.48 4.95
N ILE A 7 1.12 -4.32 3.65
CA ILE A 7 0.09 -3.90 2.69
C ILE A 7 -1.01 -4.95 2.62
N ASN A 8 -0.65 -6.23 2.49
CA ASN A 8 -1.64 -7.30 2.42
C ASN A 8 -2.53 -7.34 3.67
N ALA A 9 -1.93 -7.19 4.85
CA ALA A 9 -2.69 -7.13 6.10
C ALA A 9 -3.63 -5.92 6.13
N PHE A 10 -3.16 -4.78 5.63
CA PHE A 10 -3.98 -3.56 5.54
C PHE A 10 -5.18 -3.77 4.62
N LEU A 11 -4.95 -4.38 3.45
CA LEU A 11 -6.04 -4.66 2.51
C LEU A 11 -7.11 -5.54 3.15
N ASP A 12 -6.69 -6.55 3.92
CA ASP A 12 -7.63 -7.41 4.61
C ASP A 12 -8.42 -6.65 5.68
N ARG A 13 -7.73 -5.82 6.48
CA ARG A 13 -8.39 -5.06 7.57
C ARG A 13 -9.45 -4.10 7.02
N HIS A 14 -9.15 -3.48 5.90
CA HIS A 14 -10.04 -2.45 5.32
C HIS A 14 -10.94 -2.99 4.22
N ALA A 15 -10.89 -4.29 3.94
CA ALA A 15 -11.63 -4.92 2.84
C ALA A 15 -11.41 -4.16 1.53
N MET A 16 -10.16 -3.77 1.27
CA MET A 16 -9.79 -2.93 0.14
C MET A 16 -9.10 -3.76 -0.94
N GLU A 17 -9.43 -3.51 -2.19
CA GLU A 17 -8.77 -4.16 -3.32
C GLU A 17 -7.40 -3.53 -3.58
N ALA A 18 -6.47 -4.35 -4.08
CA ALA A 18 -5.10 -3.91 -4.37
C ALA A 18 -5.08 -2.76 -5.35
N THR A 19 -5.89 -2.81 -6.41
CA THR A 19 -5.99 -1.74 -7.41
C THR A 19 -6.39 -0.41 -6.77
N ARG A 20 -7.40 -0.46 -5.90
CA ARG A 20 -7.88 0.73 -5.21
C ARG A 20 -6.81 1.30 -4.28
N PHE A 21 -6.11 0.43 -3.56
CA PHE A 21 -5.01 0.85 -2.68
C PHE A 21 -3.96 1.66 -3.45
N GLY A 22 -3.48 1.11 -4.56
CA GLY A 22 -2.47 1.79 -5.36
C GLY A 22 -2.96 3.13 -5.90
N THR A 23 -4.20 3.17 -6.38
CA THR A 23 -4.79 4.40 -6.91
C THR A 23 -4.91 5.48 -5.84
N LEU A 24 -5.36 5.11 -4.65
CA LEU A 24 -5.55 6.07 -3.56
C LEU A 24 -4.23 6.53 -2.95
N ALA A 25 -3.27 5.61 -2.82
CA ALA A 25 -1.99 5.92 -2.16
C ALA A 25 -1.07 6.74 -3.06
N LEU A 26 -0.92 6.34 -4.33
CA LEU A 26 0.07 6.92 -5.23
C LEU A 26 -0.47 7.23 -6.63
N ASN A 27 -1.78 7.13 -6.83
CA ASN A 27 -2.38 7.26 -8.16
C ASN A 27 -1.77 6.26 -9.15
N ASP A 28 -1.48 5.04 -8.69
CA ASP A 28 -0.84 3.97 -9.47
C ASP A 28 -1.56 2.66 -9.21
N SER A 29 -2.48 2.28 -10.09
CA SER A 29 -3.31 1.10 -9.91
C SER A 29 -2.52 -0.22 -9.92
N HIS A 30 -1.29 -0.20 -10.44
CA HIS A 30 -0.44 -1.40 -10.52
C HIS A 30 0.54 -1.52 -9.36
N LEU A 31 0.52 -0.58 -8.42
CA LEU A 31 1.50 -0.49 -7.34
C LEU A 31 1.67 -1.80 -6.58
N VAL A 32 0.58 -2.36 -6.06
CA VAL A 32 0.65 -3.56 -5.22
C VAL A 32 1.12 -4.77 -6.04
N PHE A 33 0.63 -4.90 -7.26
CA PHE A 33 1.03 -5.99 -8.14
C PHE A 33 2.52 -5.90 -8.48
N ASP A 34 3.03 -4.71 -8.73
CA ASP A 34 4.45 -4.50 -9.01
C ASP A 34 5.30 -4.86 -7.79
N ILE A 35 4.88 -4.48 -6.60
CA ILE A 35 5.61 -4.82 -5.37
C ILE A 35 5.62 -6.33 -5.17
N ARG A 36 4.49 -7.01 -5.41
CA ARG A 36 4.40 -8.47 -5.32
C ARG A 36 5.35 -9.16 -6.30
N ASN A 37 5.62 -8.50 -7.43
CA ASN A 37 6.53 -9.01 -8.47
C ASN A 37 7.99 -8.60 -8.25
N GLY A 38 8.30 -7.98 -7.11
CA GLY A 38 9.66 -7.66 -6.74
C GLY A 38 10.12 -6.25 -7.08
N ARG A 39 9.20 -5.35 -7.44
CA ARG A 39 9.55 -3.95 -7.71
C ARG A 39 10.17 -3.34 -6.47
N LYS A 40 11.33 -2.69 -6.65
CA LYS A 40 11.98 -1.96 -5.57
C LYS A 40 11.46 -0.53 -5.55
N LEU A 41 11.15 -0.04 -4.36
CA LEU A 41 10.60 1.29 -4.17
C LEU A 41 11.64 2.22 -3.58
N ARG A 42 11.57 3.50 -3.97
CA ARG A 42 12.36 4.54 -3.36
C ARG A 42 11.85 4.80 -1.94
N ARG A 43 12.73 5.29 -1.08
CA ARG A 43 12.36 5.59 0.31
C ARG A 43 11.17 6.55 0.40
N ALA A 44 11.16 7.59 -0.44
CA ALA A 44 10.06 8.55 -0.45
C ALA A 44 8.73 7.88 -0.81
N THR A 45 8.73 6.93 -1.75
CA THR A 45 7.53 6.19 -2.13
C THR A 45 7.05 5.33 -0.98
N VAL A 46 7.96 4.62 -0.30
CA VAL A 46 7.62 3.79 0.86
C VAL A 46 6.99 4.66 1.96
N ARG A 47 7.56 5.84 2.20
CA ARG A 47 7.02 6.75 3.20
C ARG A 47 5.60 7.19 2.86
N ARG A 48 5.33 7.50 1.60
CA ARG A 48 3.98 7.90 1.18
C ARG A 48 2.99 6.77 1.39
N ILE A 49 3.37 5.54 1.10
CA ILE A 49 2.53 4.37 1.34
C ILE A 49 2.25 4.22 2.83
N GLU A 50 3.27 4.32 3.66
CA GLU A 50 3.12 4.19 5.11
C GLU A 50 2.24 5.30 5.69
N GLU A 51 2.41 6.53 5.23
CA GLU A 51 1.58 7.64 5.68
C GLU A 51 0.12 7.43 5.30
N PHE A 52 -0.13 6.92 4.09
CA PHE A 52 -1.49 6.60 3.65
C PHE A 52 -2.12 5.55 4.56
N MET A 53 -1.40 4.46 4.82
CA MET A 53 -1.91 3.39 5.69
C MET A 53 -2.18 3.91 7.11
N ASN A 54 -1.26 4.68 7.66
CA ASN A 54 -1.40 5.23 9.00
C ASN A 54 -2.61 6.16 9.10
N ARG A 55 -2.83 6.97 8.07
CA ARG A 55 -3.96 7.90 8.05
C ARG A 55 -5.29 7.16 8.05
N LEU A 56 -5.41 6.11 7.26
CA LEU A 56 -6.64 5.33 7.20
C LEU A 56 -6.85 4.51 8.47
N ASP A 57 -5.77 3.97 9.05
CA ASP A 57 -5.86 3.24 10.32
C ASP A 57 -6.27 4.16 11.48
N ALA A 58 -5.89 5.43 11.41
CA ALA A 58 -6.24 6.41 12.45
C ALA A 58 -7.68 6.95 12.31
N ASN A 59 -8.28 6.81 11.13
CA ASN A 59 -9.65 7.26 10.84
C ASN A 59 -10.52 6.05 10.50
N PRO A 60 -11.08 5.39 11.52
CA PRO A 60 -11.93 4.23 11.29
C PRO A 60 -13.21 4.56 10.56
#